data_3d8e136a4489e1c76cae803bcadffaf8
#
_entry.id   3d8e136a4489e1c76cae803bcadffaf8
#
_cell.length_a   1.000
_cell.length_b   1.000
_cell.length_c   1.000
_cell.angle_alpha   90.00
_cell.angle_beta   90.00
_cell.angle_gamma   90.00
#
_symmetry.space_group_name_H-M   'P 1'
#
loop_
_entity.id
_entity.type
_entity.pdbx_description
1 polymer ?
#
loop_
_entity_poly.entity_id
_entity_poly.type
_entity_poly.pdbx_seq_one_letter_code
_entity_poly.pdbx_strand_id
1 'polypeptide(L)'
;LAANKKVAFMAKQELFTDKNGLLRFLVKNLGAFAVNREKPEIATFKTVLELLKTDWSLGIFPEGKTSQSHILENVQKGFTLIAKKAKADVVPIGIKGFDGYAGKSLFKKHITITIGKPISYELPPEEILKQWAEQICEYTGYENRIGQEQEVSQ
;
A
#
# COMPACT_ATOMS: atom_id res chain seq x y z
N LEU A 1 -2.90 -19.49 -5.20
CA LEU A 1 -1.75 -19.85 -4.31
C LEU A 1 -1.51 -18.84 -3.18
N ALA A 2 -2.15 -17.67 -3.18
CA ALA A 2 -2.00 -16.67 -2.11
C ALA A 2 -2.94 -16.90 -0.91
N ALA A 3 -3.80 -17.90 -0.94
CA ALA A 3 -4.90 -18.08 0.01
C ALA A 3 -4.48 -18.42 1.45
N ASN A 4 -3.22 -18.74 1.71
CA ASN A 4 -2.75 -19.14 3.04
C ASN A 4 -1.62 -18.29 3.61
N LYS A 5 -1.21 -17.21 2.94
CA LYS A 5 -0.17 -16.33 3.50
C LYS A 5 -0.79 -15.28 4.41
N LYS A 6 -0.25 -15.15 5.59
CA LYS A 6 -0.61 -14.07 6.53
C LYS A 6 -0.11 -12.74 5.96
N VAL A 7 -0.93 -11.70 6.02
CA VAL A 7 -0.55 -10.35 5.56
C VAL A 7 -0.48 -9.41 6.74
N ALA A 8 0.67 -8.77 6.93
CA ALA A 8 0.84 -7.71 7.90
C ALA A 8 0.75 -6.35 7.21
N PHE A 9 -0.10 -5.47 7.69
CA PHE A 9 -0.27 -4.13 7.12
C PHE A 9 0.48 -3.07 7.93
N MET A 10 1.17 -2.17 7.22
CA MET A 10 1.74 -0.97 7.82
C MET A 10 0.61 0.04 8.08
N ALA A 11 0.34 0.34 9.34
CA ALA A 11 -0.70 1.28 9.76
C ALA A 11 -0.11 2.46 10.56
N LYS A 12 -0.76 3.62 10.49
CA LYS A 12 -0.38 4.79 11.29
C LYS A 12 -0.43 4.47 12.78
N GLN A 13 0.54 4.96 13.54
CA GLN A 13 0.61 4.76 14.99
C GLN A 13 -0.65 5.27 15.70
N GLU A 14 -1.25 6.35 15.21
CA GLU A 14 -2.48 6.93 15.76
C GLU A 14 -3.66 5.96 15.75
N LEU A 15 -3.73 5.04 14.77
CA LEU A 15 -4.77 4.02 14.71
C LEU A 15 -4.70 3.01 15.86
N PHE A 16 -3.54 2.86 16.50
CA PHE A 16 -3.36 2.00 17.67
C PHE A 16 -3.70 2.70 18.99
N THR A 17 -3.72 4.02 18.97
CA THR A 17 -4.03 4.89 20.13
C THR A 17 -5.44 5.49 20.06
N ASP A 18 -6.18 5.25 18.97
CA ASP A 18 -7.54 5.74 18.79
C ASP A 18 -8.44 5.29 19.94
N LYS A 19 -9.30 6.23 20.42
CA LYS A 19 -10.28 6.02 21.49
C LYS A 19 -11.35 4.99 21.11
N ASN A 20 -11.54 4.69 19.82
CA ASN A 20 -12.42 3.63 19.34
C ASN A 20 -11.81 2.24 19.59
N GLY A 21 -12.09 1.66 20.72
CA GLY A 21 -11.60 0.34 21.13
C GLY A 21 -11.83 -0.76 20.09
N LEU A 22 -12.94 -0.67 19.32
CA LEU A 22 -13.23 -1.61 18.22
C LEU A 22 -12.23 -1.50 17.07
N LEU A 23 -11.89 -0.28 16.63
CA LEU A 23 -10.92 -0.07 15.57
C LEU A 23 -9.53 -0.56 15.99
N ARG A 24 -9.12 -0.23 17.21
CA ARG A 24 -7.87 -0.72 17.81
C ARG A 24 -7.82 -2.25 17.88
N PHE A 25 -8.93 -2.89 18.27
CA PHE A 25 -9.03 -4.36 18.30
C PHE A 25 -8.89 -4.95 16.91
N LEU A 26 -9.59 -4.41 15.91
CA LEU A 26 -9.50 -4.86 14.52
C LEU A 26 -8.09 -4.71 13.96
N VAL A 27 -7.47 -3.54 14.12
CA VAL A 27 -6.11 -3.26 13.62
C VAL A 27 -5.10 -4.24 14.23
N LYS A 28 -5.20 -4.52 15.53
CA LYS A 28 -4.31 -5.51 16.20
C LYS A 28 -4.52 -6.95 15.71
N ASN A 29 -5.78 -7.34 15.49
CA ASN A 29 -6.09 -8.73 15.12
C ASN A 29 -5.95 -9.01 13.63
N LEU A 30 -5.95 -7.98 12.77
CA LEU A 30 -5.72 -8.10 11.33
C LEU A 30 -4.24 -8.11 10.94
N GLY A 31 -3.33 -8.26 11.90
CA GLY A 31 -1.88 -8.31 11.63
C GLY A 31 -1.28 -6.95 11.26
N ALA A 32 -1.93 -5.85 11.63
CA ALA A 32 -1.36 -4.53 11.41
C ALA A 32 -0.31 -4.20 12.48
N PHE A 33 0.78 -3.55 12.07
CA PHE A 33 1.79 -3.01 12.98
C PHE A 33 1.97 -1.50 12.80
N ALA A 34 2.27 -0.83 13.91
CA ALA A 34 2.39 0.62 13.93
C ALA A 34 3.65 1.11 13.23
N VAL A 35 3.50 2.14 12.40
CA VAL A 35 4.62 2.83 11.75
C VAL A 35 4.47 4.32 11.98
N ASN A 36 5.54 4.96 12.45
CA ASN A 36 5.65 6.41 12.44
C ASN A 36 6.02 6.87 11.03
N ARG A 37 5.07 7.48 10.31
CA ARG A 37 5.27 7.92 8.93
C ARG A 37 6.05 9.24 8.82
N GLU A 38 6.06 10.04 9.87
CA GLU A 38 6.76 11.32 9.89
C GLU A 38 8.27 11.15 10.09
N LYS A 39 8.66 10.09 10.78
CA LYS A 39 10.06 9.69 10.95
C LYS A 39 10.14 8.19 10.78
N PRO A 40 10.30 7.68 9.53
CA PRO A 40 10.52 6.26 9.29
C PRO A 40 11.82 5.86 9.98
N GLU A 41 11.68 5.26 11.16
CA GLU A 41 12.81 4.81 11.96
C GLU A 41 13.49 3.64 11.27
N ILE A 42 14.82 3.60 11.35
CA ILE A 42 15.63 2.45 10.92
C ILE A 42 15.11 1.16 11.56
N ALA A 43 14.58 1.26 12.78
CA ALA A 43 13.93 0.16 13.51
C ALA A 43 12.73 -0.41 12.75
N THR A 44 11.86 0.43 12.19
CA THR A 44 10.72 -0.01 11.37
C THR A 44 11.17 -0.80 10.14
N PHE A 45 12.20 -0.30 9.45
CA PHE A 45 12.74 -0.97 8.28
C PHE A 45 13.31 -2.37 8.63
N LYS A 46 14.05 -2.47 9.73
CA LYS A 46 14.55 -3.75 10.25
C LYS A 46 13.39 -4.71 10.56
N THR A 47 12.37 -4.25 11.27
CA THR A 47 11.17 -5.06 11.59
C THR A 47 10.50 -5.60 10.33
N VAL A 48 10.36 -4.79 9.28
CA VAL A 48 9.80 -5.20 8.00
C VAL A 48 10.65 -6.28 7.33
N LEU A 49 11.98 -6.12 7.33
CA LEU A 49 12.88 -7.11 6.74
C LEU A 49 12.83 -8.44 7.50
N GLU A 50 12.76 -8.41 8.84
CA GLU A 50 12.60 -9.64 9.64
C GLU A 50 11.24 -10.30 9.38
N LEU A 51 10.17 -9.53 9.26
CA LEU A 51 8.84 -10.05 8.89
C LEU A 51 8.88 -10.80 7.56
N LEU A 52 9.52 -10.22 6.54
CA LEU A 52 9.60 -10.80 5.19
C LEU A 52 10.52 -12.01 5.08
N LYS A 53 11.30 -12.34 6.11
CA LYS A 53 12.04 -13.60 6.21
C LYS A 53 11.16 -14.78 6.66
N THR A 54 9.95 -14.49 7.11
CA THR A 54 8.98 -15.49 7.56
C THR A 54 7.97 -15.84 6.45
N ASP A 55 6.90 -16.55 6.78
CA ASP A 55 5.77 -16.85 5.88
C ASP A 55 4.77 -15.70 5.72
N TRP A 56 5.05 -14.54 6.33
CA TRP A 56 4.20 -13.36 6.23
C TRP A 56 4.50 -12.55 4.96
N SER A 57 3.46 -11.95 4.42
CA SER A 57 3.56 -10.92 3.39
C SER A 57 3.33 -9.54 3.99
N LEU A 58 3.94 -8.52 3.41
CA LEU A 58 3.77 -7.14 3.83
C LEU A 58 2.75 -6.44 2.92
N GLY A 59 1.69 -5.90 3.50
CA GLY A 59 0.74 -5.03 2.84
C GLY A 59 1.14 -3.55 3.00
N ILE A 60 1.31 -2.85 1.89
CA ILE A 60 1.66 -1.42 1.87
C ILE A 60 0.68 -0.69 0.97
N PHE A 61 0.28 0.51 1.38
CA PHE A 61 -0.40 1.47 0.54
C PHE A 61 0.60 2.56 0.14
N PRO A 62 1.23 2.48 -1.05
CA PRO A 62 2.31 3.38 -1.41
C PRO A 62 1.88 4.84 -1.56
N GLU A 63 0.61 5.11 -1.80
CA GLU A 63 0.05 6.47 -1.84
C GLU A 63 0.08 7.15 -0.45
N GLY A 64 0.15 6.38 0.62
CA GLY A 64 0.25 6.89 1.99
C GLY A 64 -0.99 7.59 2.53
N LYS A 65 -1.94 7.94 1.70
CA LYS A 65 -3.23 8.59 2.02
C LYS A 65 -4.30 8.11 1.04
N THR A 66 -5.55 8.23 1.43
CA THR A 66 -6.67 8.06 0.50
C THR A 66 -6.77 9.29 -0.39
N SER A 67 -6.86 9.10 -1.70
CA SER A 67 -7.14 10.14 -2.67
C SER A 67 -8.52 9.91 -3.29
N GLN A 68 -9.23 11.00 -3.58
CA GLN A 68 -10.50 10.98 -4.32
C GLN A 68 -10.32 11.50 -5.76
N SER A 69 -9.08 11.85 -6.12
CA SER A 69 -8.79 12.48 -7.41
C SER A 69 -8.77 11.51 -8.58
N HIS A 70 -8.77 10.21 -8.34
CA HIS A 70 -8.52 9.17 -9.36
C HIS A 70 -7.19 9.37 -10.13
N ILE A 71 -6.23 10.04 -9.48
CA ILE A 71 -4.91 10.35 -10.04
C ILE A 71 -3.85 9.69 -9.14
N LEU A 72 -2.94 8.96 -9.75
CA LEU A 72 -1.79 8.35 -9.09
C LEU A 72 -0.58 9.29 -9.25
N GLU A 73 -0.28 10.11 -8.24
CA GLU A 73 0.77 11.14 -8.29
C GLU A 73 1.80 11.03 -7.16
N ASN A 74 1.34 10.92 -5.93
CA ASN A 74 2.17 10.97 -4.73
C ASN A 74 2.49 9.56 -4.21
N VAL A 75 3.39 8.86 -4.87
CA VAL A 75 3.74 7.49 -4.50
C VAL A 75 5.04 7.44 -3.69
N GLN A 76 4.98 6.84 -2.52
CA GLN A 76 6.14 6.60 -1.66
C GLN A 76 7.01 5.49 -2.24
N LYS A 77 8.15 5.85 -2.84
CA LYS A 77 9.05 4.92 -3.54
C LYS A 77 9.72 3.90 -2.60
N GLY A 78 9.63 4.08 -1.28
CA GLY A 78 10.28 3.22 -0.28
C GLY A 78 9.93 1.73 -0.38
N PHE A 79 8.76 1.36 -0.90
CA PHE A 79 8.39 -0.04 -1.06
C PHE A 79 9.30 -0.79 -2.05
N THR A 80 9.83 -0.12 -3.08
CA THR A 80 10.75 -0.73 -4.05
C THR A 80 12.08 -1.10 -3.39
N LEU A 81 12.56 -0.25 -2.47
CA LEU A 81 13.78 -0.52 -1.69
C LEU A 81 13.57 -1.68 -0.70
N ILE A 82 12.38 -1.77 -0.09
CA ILE A 82 11.99 -2.91 0.77
C ILE A 82 12.03 -4.20 -0.05
N ALA A 83 11.38 -4.22 -1.21
CA ALA A 83 11.35 -5.38 -2.12
C ALA A 83 12.77 -5.86 -2.46
N LYS A 84 13.64 -4.95 -2.87
CA LYS A 84 15.05 -5.24 -3.19
C LYS A 84 15.81 -5.83 -2.00
N LYS A 85 15.71 -5.21 -0.83
CA LYS A 85 16.45 -5.62 0.37
C LYS A 85 15.95 -6.94 0.96
N ALA A 86 14.64 -7.16 0.89
CA ALA A 86 14.02 -8.39 1.36
C ALA A 86 14.08 -9.54 0.34
N LYS A 87 14.47 -9.26 -0.91
CA LYS A 87 14.38 -10.19 -2.04
C LYS A 87 12.96 -10.76 -2.19
N ALA A 88 11.97 -9.89 -2.11
CA ALA A 88 10.56 -10.22 -2.16
C ALA A 88 9.88 -9.54 -3.36
N ASP A 89 9.16 -10.30 -4.15
CA ASP A 89 8.42 -9.77 -5.30
C ASP A 89 7.27 -8.87 -4.84
N VAL A 90 6.94 -7.89 -5.68
CA VAL A 90 5.82 -6.98 -5.46
C VAL A 90 4.59 -7.46 -6.22
N VAL A 91 3.48 -7.65 -5.51
CA VAL A 91 2.19 -7.99 -6.12
C VAL A 91 1.28 -6.78 -6.06
N PRO A 92 0.99 -6.10 -7.19
CA PRO A 92 0.04 -4.99 -7.23
C PRO A 92 -1.38 -5.48 -6.93
N ILE A 93 -2.12 -4.71 -6.11
CA ILE A 93 -3.53 -4.99 -5.82
C ILE A 93 -4.31 -3.70 -6.04
N GLY A 94 -5.14 -3.67 -7.09
CA GLY A 94 -6.04 -2.57 -7.39
C GLY A 94 -7.38 -2.72 -6.67
N ILE A 95 -7.84 -1.65 -6.02
CA ILE A 95 -9.16 -1.60 -5.38
C ILE A 95 -9.97 -0.51 -6.06
N LYS A 96 -11.10 -0.88 -6.68
CA LYS A 96 -12.00 0.03 -7.38
C LYS A 96 -13.38 0.05 -6.71
N GLY A 97 -14.04 1.22 -6.73
CA GLY A 97 -15.40 1.37 -6.20
C GLY A 97 -15.44 1.71 -4.71
N PHE A 98 -14.30 2.01 -4.09
CA PHE A 98 -14.22 2.44 -2.70
C PHE A 98 -14.31 3.98 -2.53
N ASP A 99 -14.31 4.71 -3.64
CA ASP A 99 -14.29 6.18 -3.67
C ASP A 99 -15.55 6.79 -3.06
N GLY A 100 -15.36 7.82 -2.23
CA GLY A 100 -16.44 8.51 -1.55
C GLY A 100 -17.07 7.74 -0.39
N TYR A 101 -16.35 6.77 0.19
CA TYR A 101 -16.74 6.11 1.41
C TYR A 101 -16.52 7.02 2.62
N ALA A 102 -17.45 7.95 2.84
CA ALA A 102 -17.58 8.72 4.07
C ALA A 102 -18.95 8.38 4.68
N GLY A 103 -19.05 7.25 5.39
CA GLY A 103 -20.20 6.92 6.22
C GLY A 103 -21.50 6.54 5.49
N LYS A 104 -21.48 6.36 4.16
CA LYS A 104 -22.64 5.88 3.40
C LYS A 104 -22.59 4.35 3.24
N SER A 105 -23.74 3.72 3.36
CA SER A 105 -23.93 2.27 3.37
C SER A 105 -23.06 1.48 2.38
N LEU A 106 -22.22 0.58 2.90
CA LEU A 106 -21.42 -0.42 2.15
C LEU A 106 -22.28 -1.29 1.20
N PHE A 107 -23.56 -1.45 1.50
CA PHE A 107 -24.43 -2.41 0.82
C PHE A 107 -24.87 -2.02 -0.59
N LYS A 108 -24.45 -0.85 -1.11
CA LYS A 108 -24.85 -0.35 -2.43
C LYS A 108 -23.70 -0.12 -3.43
N LYS A 109 -22.46 -0.49 -3.10
CA LYS A 109 -21.33 -0.30 -4.02
C LYS A 109 -20.68 -1.62 -4.38
N HIS A 110 -20.41 -1.79 -5.67
CA HIS A 110 -19.59 -2.89 -6.15
C HIS A 110 -18.11 -2.54 -5.92
N ILE A 111 -17.47 -3.21 -4.97
CA ILE A 111 -16.04 -3.12 -4.76
C ILE A 111 -15.38 -4.23 -5.57
N THR A 112 -14.46 -3.85 -6.44
CA THR A 112 -13.66 -4.79 -7.21
C THR A 112 -12.23 -4.78 -6.68
N ILE A 113 -11.70 -5.97 -6.39
CA ILE A 113 -10.31 -6.16 -6.00
C ILE A 113 -9.64 -6.97 -7.11
N THR A 114 -8.62 -6.39 -7.74
CA THR A 114 -7.85 -7.04 -8.78
C THR A 114 -6.44 -7.31 -8.29
N ILE A 115 -6.03 -8.58 -8.33
CA ILE A 115 -4.66 -9.00 -7.97
C ILE A 115 -3.85 -9.08 -9.26
N GLY A 116 -2.78 -8.31 -9.33
CA GLY A 116 -1.92 -8.19 -10.49
C GLY A 116 -0.86 -9.27 -10.60
N LYS A 117 -0.04 -9.14 -11.64
CA LYS A 117 1.09 -10.03 -11.87
C LYS A 117 2.25 -9.64 -10.94
N PRO A 118 2.96 -10.61 -10.34
CA PRO A 118 4.14 -10.33 -9.55
C PRO A 118 5.20 -9.59 -10.37
N ILE A 119 5.82 -8.61 -9.75
CA ILE A 119 6.94 -7.82 -10.28
C ILE A 119 8.18 -8.26 -9.53
N SER A 120 9.21 -8.72 -10.27
CA SER A 120 10.42 -9.25 -9.66
C SER A 120 11.20 -8.17 -8.90
N TYR A 121 11.64 -8.50 -7.70
CA TYR A 121 12.55 -7.66 -6.91
C TYR A 121 13.93 -7.48 -7.59
N GLU A 122 14.28 -8.30 -8.56
CA GLU A 122 15.56 -8.21 -9.27
C GLU A 122 15.64 -6.98 -10.18
N LEU A 123 14.49 -6.47 -10.63
CA LEU A 123 14.42 -5.27 -11.46
C LEU A 123 14.93 -4.02 -10.72
N PRO A 124 15.39 -2.99 -11.45
CA PRO A 124 15.71 -1.69 -10.88
C PRO A 124 14.51 -1.08 -10.15
N PRO A 125 14.71 -0.31 -9.05
CA PRO A 125 13.62 0.29 -8.29
C PRO A 125 12.64 1.12 -9.12
N GLU A 126 13.15 1.86 -10.10
CA GLU A 126 12.36 2.67 -11.03
C GLU A 126 11.49 1.80 -11.95
N GLU A 127 12.00 0.64 -12.37
CA GLU A 127 11.22 -0.29 -13.20
C GLU A 127 10.14 -1.01 -12.38
N ILE A 128 10.43 -1.37 -11.12
CA ILE A 128 9.42 -1.90 -10.19
C ILE A 128 8.29 -0.88 -10.00
N LEU A 129 8.64 0.40 -9.77
CA LEU A 129 7.66 1.47 -9.60
C LEU A 129 6.80 1.66 -10.85
N LYS A 130 7.43 1.67 -12.03
CA LYS A 130 6.77 1.84 -13.32
C LYS A 130 5.75 0.73 -13.56
N GLN A 131 6.17 -0.54 -13.48
CA GLN A 131 5.30 -1.69 -13.71
C GLN A 131 4.18 -1.76 -12.66
N TRP A 132 4.45 -1.38 -11.40
CA TRP A 132 3.44 -1.30 -10.37
C TRP A 132 2.39 -0.24 -10.72
N ALA A 133 2.81 0.96 -11.13
CA ALA A 133 1.92 2.05 -11.49
C ALA A 133 1.06 1.72 -12.72
N GLU A 134 1.64 1.13 -13.75
CA GLU A 134 0.94 0.68 -14.95
C GLU A 134 -0.18 -0.30 -14.60
N GLN A 135 0.11 -1.32 -13.80
CA GLN A 135 -0.89 -2.31 -13.38
C GLN A 135 -1.98 -1.68 -12.51
N ILE A 136 -1.62 -0.81 -11.54
CA ILE A 136 -2.62 -0.14 -10.71
C ILE A 136 -3.56 0.74 -11.55
N CYS A 137 -3.02 1.52 -12.49
CA CYS A 137 -3.84 2.36 -13.37
C CYS A 137 -4.76 1.53 -14.27
N GLU A 138 -4.27 0.41 -14.81
CA GLU A 138 -5.09 -0.53 -15.58
C GLU A 138 -6.28 -1.07 -14.76
N TYR A 139 -6.05 -1.46 -13.49
CA TYR A 139 -7.09 -2.08 -12.66
C TYR A 139 -8.08 -1.10 -12.07
N THR A 140 -7.62 0.11 -11.74
CA THR A 140 -8.45 1.14 -11.09
C THR A 140 -9.08 2.10 -12.09
N GLY A 141 -8.44 2.30 -13.25
CA GLY A 141 -8.77 3.36 -14.21
C GLY A 141 -8.23 4.72 -13.78
N TYR A 142 -7.25 4.77 -12.87
CA TYR A 142 -6.61 6.03 -12.45
C TYR A 142 -5.64 6.54 -13.51
N GLU A 143 -5.50 7.85 -13.57
CA GLU A 143 -4.51 8.53 -14.41
C GLU A 143 -3.13 8.48 -13.73
N ASN A 144 -2.08 8.08 -14.47
CA ASN A 144 -0.71 8.06 -13.96
C ASN A 144 -0.04 9.42 -14.16
N ARG A 145 0.28 10.10 -13.06
CA ARG A 145 1.04 11.37 -13.04
C ARG A 145 2.30 11.27 -12.17
N ILE A 146 2.80 10.08 -11.92
CA ILE A 146 4.04 9.89 -11.13
C ILE A 146 5.20 10.55 -11.86
N GLY A 147 5.89 11.49 -11.19
CA GLY A 147 7.05 12.19 -11.73
C GLY A 147 6.74 13.32 -12.72
N GLN A 148 5.46 13.63 -12.97
CA GLN A 148 5.08 14.87 -13.64
C GLN A 148 5.12 15.98 -12.59
N GLU A 149 6.11 16.87 -12.67
CA GLU A 149 6.13 18.08 -11.88
C GLU A 149 4.86 18.86 -12.19
N GLN A 150 4.12 19.28 -11.15
CA GLN A 150 3.08 20.27 -11.32
C GLN A 150 3.79 21.52 -11.87
N GLU A 151 3.58 21.84 -13.12
CA GLU A 151 3.87 23.20 -13.61
C GLU A 151 3.04 24.14 -12.73
N VAL A 152 3.73 24.71 -11.75
CA VAL A 152 3.17 25.77 -10.90
C VAL A 152 2.95 26.93 -11.86
N SER A 153 1.72 27.13 -12.28
CA SER A 153 1.30 28.37 -12.92
C SER A 153 1.59 29.51 -11.96
N GLN A 154 2.60 30.28 -12.31
CA GLN A 154 2.91 31.59 -11.72
C GLN A 154 1.77 32.57 -12.02
#